data_7fd52541fdbe1b48b7b010155a25a37c
#
_entry.id   7fd52541fdbe1b48b7b010155a25a37c
#
_cell.length_a   1.000
_cell.length_b   1.000
_cell.length_c   1.000
_cell.angle_alpha   90.00
_cell.angle_beta   90.00
_cell.angle_gamma   90.00
#
_symmetry.space_group_name_H-M   'P 1'
#
loop_
_entity.id
_entity.type
_entity.pdbx_description
1 polymer ?
#
loop_
_entity_poly.entity_id
_entity_poly.type
_entity_poly.pdbx_seq_one_letter_code
_entity_poly.pdbx_strand_id
1 'polypeptide(L)'
;MKTKKVFALLMAGLLALNATGISVLAETEENDSTETTEENALDPEDDFDGGGKKIRVGLSWEEMQSSINQAWQDYFMKYSEEYGKKHNCTFDWIVTVADGDPSRELSNIQDLINQEVDCIVAWADNGDTIGESINAAKDAGIPFVTFDHESSNVKPDAHVGEDSYNQAYTTATKMTEILKEKGETDVKAIVLQGTLTDSNAIARGNAWSDVEKETGAWETVEWVPTDWEAEKFKSGLANALAANPDVNLIYCESDFAFNSVEAALEECDRLYPIGD
;
A
#
# COMPACT_ATOMS: atom_id res chain seq x y z
N MET A 1 0.38 11.35 40.91
CA MET A 1 0.93 11.60 39.56
C MET A 1 -0.10 11.05 38.59
N LYS A 2 -0.74 11.90 37.79
CA LYS A 2 -1.71 11.44 36.80
C LYS A 2 -0.91 10.92 35.59
N THR A 3 -0.89 9.62 35.41
CA THR A 3 -0.36 8.97 34.19
C THR A 3 -1.20 9.50 33.01
N LYS A 4 -0.54 10.18 32.07
CA LYS A 4 -1.17 10.61 30.83
C LYS A 4 -1.53 9.34 30.03
N LYS A 5 -2.80 9.18 29.70
CA LYS A 5 -3.28 8.08 28.85
C LYS A 5 -2.76 8.28 27.45
N VAL A 6 -2.15 7.26 26.87
CA VAL A 6 -1.76 7.25 25.45
C VAL A 6 -2.99 6.83 24.66
N PHE A 7 -3.40 7.66 23.72
CA PHE A 7 -4.40 7.28 22.74
C PHE A 7 -3.69 6.61 21.55
N ALA A 8 -3.69 5.28 21.55
CA ALA A 8 -3.40 4.54 20.33
C ALA A 8 -4.66 4.58 19.47
N LEU A 9 -4.75 5.53 18.55
CA LEU A 9 -5.75 5.47 17.50
C LEU A 9 -5.13 4.75 16.33
N LEU A 10 -5.37 3.45 16.28
CA LEU A 10 -5.08 2.62 15.13
C LEU A 10 -6.08 3.00 14.03
N MET A 11 -5.66 3.79 13.06
CA MET A 11 -6.43 4.01 11.84
C MET A 11 -5.99 2.98 10.82
N ALA A 12 -6.80 1.93 10.68
CA ALA A 12 -6.75 1.03 9.53
C ALA A 12 -6.90 1.86 8.25
N GLY A 13 -5.98 1.71 7.32
CA GLY A 13 -6.20 2.18 5.97
C GLY A 13 -7.49 1.53 5.45
N LEU A 14 -8.60 2.27 5.44
CA LEU A 14 -9.78 1.85 4.72
C LEU A 14 -9.35 1.73 3.25
N LEU A 15 -9.41 0.53 2.73
CA LEU A 15 -9.54 0.32 1.30
C LEU A 15 -10.78 1.11 0.84
N ALA A 16 -10.56 2.36 0.44
CA ALA A 16 -11.59 3.15 -0.20
C ALA A 16 -11.72 2.61 -1.63
N LEU A 17 -12.58 1.61 -1.78
CA LEU A 17 -13.30 1.46 -3.02
C LEU A 17 -13.95 2.81 -3.30
N ASN A 18 -13.50 3.52 -4.33
CA ASN A 18 -14.19 4.66 -4.88
C ASN A 18 -15.53 4.21 -5.45
N ALA A 19 -16.51 4.07 -4.58
CA ALA A 19 -17.90 4.05 -5.00
C ALA A 19 -18.43 5.47 -4.87
N THR A 20 -18.71 6.07 -6.00
CA THR A 20 -19.47 7.30 -6.12
C THR A 20 -20.74 7.24 -5.27
N GLY A 21 -20.82 8.17 -4.34
CA GLY A 21 -21.99 8.69 -3.66
C GLY A 21 -23.12 7.73 -3.29
N ILE A 22 -23.16 7.31 -2.04
CA ILE A 22 -24.42 6.95 -1.40
C ILE A 22 -24.41 7.50 0.03
N SER A 23 -25.31 8.45 0.27
CA SER A 23 -25.71 8.90 1.60
C SER A 23 -26.42 7.74 2.30
N VAL A 24 -25.88 7.25 3.42
CA VAL A 24 -26.60 6.29 4.25
C VAL A 24 -27.39 7.07 5.30
N LEU A 25 -28.69 7.21 5.06
CA LEU A 25 -29.67 7.36 6.12
C LEU A 25 -30.07 5.96 6.57
N ALA A 26 -29.83 5.65 7.83
CA ALA A 26 -30.30 4.42 8.43
C ALA A 26 -31.81 4.51 8.67
N GLU A 27 -32.59 3.73 7.95
CA GLU A 27 -33.92 3.27 8.37
C GLU A 27 -34.01 1.78 8.09
N THR A 28 -34.39 1.07 9.13
CA THR A 28 -34.70 -0.35 9.15
C THR A 28 -36.01 -0.60 8.41
N GLU A 29 -35.99 -1.50 7.41
CA GLU A 29 -37.11 -2.40 7.14
C GLU A 29 -36.71 -3.58 6.24
N GLU A 30 -37.45 -4.67 6.39
CA GLU A 30 -37.23 -6.04 5.97
C GLU A 30 -37.17 -6.27 4.45
N ASN A 31 -36.22 -7.12 4.06
CA ASN A 31 -36.37 -8.27 3.14
C ASN A 31 -37.01 -8.06 1.78
N ASP A 32 -36.14 -7.98 0.73
CA ASP A 32 -36.39 -8.73 -0.51
C ASP A 32 -35.08 -9.04 -1.22
N SER A 33 -34.79 -10.34 -1.42
CA SER A 33 -33.63 -10.86 -2.10
C SER A 33 -33.80 -10.68 -3.60
N THR A 34 -33.26 -9.59 -4.14
CA THR A 34 -32.87 -9.50 -5.55
C THR A 34 -31.37 -9.45 -5.62
N GLU A 35 -30.76 -10.56 -6.10
CA GLU A 35 -29.41 -10.55 -6.60
C GLU A 35 -29.29 -9.48 -7.70
N THR A 36 -28.88 -8.28 -7.32
CA THR A 36 -28.30 -7.35 -8.26
C THR A 36 -26.90 -7.86 -8.54
N THR A 37 -26.71 -8.47 -9.70
CA THR A 37 -25.39 -8.58 -10.31
C THR A 37 -24.79 -7.18 -10.33
N GLU A 38 -23.84 -6.92 -9.43
CA GLU A 38 -22.98 -5.74 -9.55
C GLU A 38 -22.22 -5.89 -10.86
N GLU A 39 -22.70 -5.20 -11.88
CA GLU A 39 -21.94 -4.92 -13.08
C GLU A 39 -20.65 -4.21 -12.62
N ASN A 40 -19.54 -4.89 -12.75
CA ASN A 40 -18.22 -4.43 -12.31
C ASN A 40 -17.93 -3.09 -12.98
N ALA A 41 -18.00 -2.00 -12.24
CA ALA A 41 -17.69 -0.64 -12.71
C ALA A 41 -16.22 -0.46 -13.17
N LEU A 42 -15.44 -1.53 -13.15
CA LEU A 42 -14.02 -1.60 -13.52
C LEU A 42 -13.79 -2.14 -14.94
N ASP A 43 -14.85 -2.47 -15.66
CA ASP A 43 -14.73 -2.98 -17.04
C ASP A 43 -15.34 -1.96 -18.00
N PRO A 44 -14.59 -0.92 -18.42
CA PRO A 44 -15.05 -0.07 -19.51
C PRO A 44 -15.39 -0.97 -20.71
N GLU A 45 -16.42 -0.65 -21.46
CA GLU A 45 -16.75 -1.36 -22.69
C GLU A 45 -15.51 -1.42 -23.58
N ASP A 46 -14.79 -2.54 -23.50
CA ASP A 46 -13.54 -2.77 -24.18
C ASP A 46 -13.85 -3.66 -25.39
N ASP A 47 -13.82 -3.04 -26.58
CA ASP A 47 -14.02 -3.73 -27.85
C ASP A 47 -12.78 -4.54 -28.30
N PHE A 48 -11.79 -4.72 -27.42
CA PHE A 48 -10.59 -5.46 -27.75
C PHE A 48 -10.90 -6.93 -28.08
N ASP A 49 -10.50 -7.36 -29.25
CA ASP A 49 -10.47 -8.78 -29.66
C ASP A 49 -9.02 -9.21 -29.89
N GLY A 50 -8.52 -10.08 -29.01
CA GLY A 50 -7.16 -10.60 -29.09
C GLY A 50 -6.90 -11.53 -30.27
N GLY A 51 -7.94 -11.92 -31.03
CA GLY A 51 -7.80 -12.73 -32.25
C GLY A 51 -7.20 -14.11 -32.03
N GLY A 52 -7.39 -14.68 -30.84
CA GLY A 52 -6.81 -15.98 -30.44
C GLY A 52 -5.33 -15.91 -30.06
N LYS A 53 -4.77 -14.73 -29.83
CA LYS A 53 -3.35 -14.57 -29.46
C LYS A 53 -3.05 -15.17 -28.09
N LYS A 54 -1.85 -15.74 -27.96
CA LYS A 54 -1.21 -16.04 -26.70
C LYS A 54 -0.28 -14.88 -26.34
N ILE A 55 -0.61 -14.14 -25.27
CA ILE A 55 0.14 -12.99 -24.79
C ILE A 55 1.11 -13.48 -23.74
N ARG A 56 2.42 -13.26 -23.91
CA ARG A 56 3.46 -13.63 -22.96
C ARG A 56 3.74 -12.44 -22.06
N VAL A 57 3.50 -12.59 -20.76
CA VAL A 57 3.70 -11.53 -19.77
C VAL A 57 4.80 -11.92 -18.80
N GLY A 58 5.85 -11.10 -18.74
CA GLY A 58 6.84 -11.17 -17.68
C GLY A 58 6.30 -10.52 -16.42
N LEU A 59 6.29 -11.23 -15.29
CA LEU A 59 5.85 -10.71 -13.99
C LEU A 59 7.03 -10.73 -13.02
N SER A 60 7.49 -9.55 -12.61
CA SER A 60 8.58 -9.38 -11.64
C SER A 60 8.02 -9.01 -10.29
N TRP A 61 8.33 -9.82 -9.29
CA TRP A 61 8.01 -9.58 -7.88
C TRP A 61 9.25 -9.17 -7.11
N GLU A 62 9.11 -8.17 -6.23
CA GLU A 62 10.09 -7.86 -5.20
C GLU A 62 10.33 -9.07 -4.30
N GLU A 63 9.25 -9.66 -3.75
CA GLU A 63 9.29 -10.87 -2.93
C GLU A 63 7.95 -11.62 -3.02
N MET A 64 7.91 -12.88 -2.56
CA MET A 64 6.72 -13.73 -2.60
C MET A 64 6.44 -14.46 -1.27
N GLN A 65 7.01 -13.97 -0.16
CA GLN A 65 6.80 -14.57 1.16
C GLN A 65 5.53 -14.01 1.83
N SER A 66 5.15 -12.80 1.47
CA SER A 66 3.94 -12.14 1.95
C SER A 66 2.67 -12.83 1.42
N SER A 67 1.67 -13.00 2.29
CA SER A 67 0.35 -13.52 1.89
C SER A 67 -0.39 -12.60 0.93
N ILE A 68 -0.11 -11.29 0.98
CA ILE A 68 -0.69 -10.30 0.06
C ILE A 68 -0.18 -10.54 -1.36
N ASN A 69 1.13 -10.74 -1.53
CA ASN A 69 1.73 -10.96 -2.85
C ASN A 69 1.26 -12.25 -3.48
N GLN A 70 1.12 -13.30 -2.67
CA GLN A 70 0.53 -14.57 -3.11
C GLN A 70 -0.92 -14.38 -3.57
N ALA A 71 -1.72 -13.63 -2.81
CA ALA A 71 -3.10 -13.33 -3.19
C ALA A 71 -3.16 -12.48 -4.47
N TRP A 72 -2.31 -11.47 -4.63
CA TRP A 72 -2.24 -10.67 -5.85
C TRP A 72 -1.86 -11.52 -7.06
N GLN A 73 -0.87 -12.40 -6.93
CA GLN A 73 -0.53 -13.31 -8.02
C GLN A 73 -1.70 -14.20 -8.41
N ASP A 74 -2.42 -14.77 -7.44
CA ASP A 74 -3.61 -15.57 -7.70
C ASP A 74 -4.70 -14.75 -8.44
N TYR A 75 -4.88 -13.46 -8.07
CA TYR A 75 -5.78 -12.55 -8.77
C TYR A 75 -5.31 -12.25 -10.20
N PHE A 76 -4.04 -11.98 -10.44
CA PHE A 76 -3.52 -11.80 -11.80
C PHE A 76 -3.83 -13.02 -12.67
N MET A 77 -3.56 -14.24 -12.18
CA MET A 77 -3.84 -15.46 -12.92
C MET A 77 -5.33 -15.64 -13.20
N LYS A 78 -6.18 -15.45 -12.17
CA LYS A 78 -7.63 -15.60 -12.28
C LYS A 78 -8.23 -14.59 -13.26
N TYR A 79 -7.96 -13.28 -13.06
CA TYR A 79 -8.57 -12.24 -13.88
C TYR A 79 -8.04 -12.23 -15.30
N SER A 80 -6.77 -12.58 -15.53
CA SER A 80 -6.26 -12.76 -16.90
C SER A 80 -6.95 -13.90 -17.65
N GLU A 81 -7.30 -14.99 -16.95
CA GLU A 81 -8.08 -16.08 -17.55
C GLU A 81 -9.50 -15.61 -17.92
N GLU A 82 -10.17 -14.88 -17.02
CA GLU A 82 -11.51 -14.33 -17.25
C GLU A 82 -11.49 -13.32 -18.40
N TYR A 83 -10.56 -12.38 -18.39
CA TYR A 83 -10.35 -11.38 -19.44
C TYR A 83 -10.05 -12.05 -20.79
N GLY A 84 -9.15 -13.03 -20.79
CA GLY A 84 -8.79 -13.77 -22.00
C GLY A 84 -9.97 -14.49 -22.65
N LYS A 85 -10.85 -15.08 -21.84
CA LYS A 85 -12.10 -15.71 -22.34
C LYS A 85 -13.04 -14.68 -22.97
N LYS A 86 -13.18 -13.50 -22.35
CA LYS A 86 -14.01 -12.41 -22.84
C LYS A 86 -13.47 -11.80 -24.15
N HIS A 87 -12.15 -11.65 -24.24
CA HIS A 87 -11.47 -10.94 -25.32
C HIS A 87 -10.72 -11.84 -26.31
N ASN A 88 -11.04 -13.13 -26.34
CA ASN A 88 -10.47 -14.09 -27.30
C ASN A 88 -8.92 -14.07 -27.33
N CYS A 89 -8.29 -14.16 -26.16
CA CYS A 89 -6.85 -14.30 -25.99
C CYS A 89 -6.50 -15.22 -24.81
N THR A 90 -5.23 -15.55 -24.65
CA THR A 90 -4.72 -16.29 -23.50
C THR A 90 -3.45 -15.63 -22.99
N PHE A 91 -3.17 -15.76 -21.70
CA PHE A 91 -1.96 -15.22 -21.07
C PHE A 91 -1.02 -16.36 -20.67
N ASP A 92 0.27 -16.13 -20.93
CA ASP A 92 1.37 -17.01 -20.55
C ASP A 92 2.29 -16.23 -19.61
N TRP A 93 2.20 -16.48 -18.32
CA TRP A 93 2.92 -15.75 -17.31
C TRP A 93 4.30 -16.35 -17.06
N ILE A 94 5.35 -15.52 -17.15
CA ILE A 94 6.72 -15.87 -16.78
C ILE A 94 7.05 -15.09 -15.52
N VAL A 95 6.99 -15.78 -14.37
CA VAL A 95 7.14 -15.16 -13.05
C VAL A 95 8.59 -15.20 -12.60
N THR A 96 9.09 -14.07 -12.12
CA THR A 96 10.41 -13.93 -11.49
C THR A 96 10.27 -13.26 -10.12
N VAL A 97 11.22 -13.53 -9.23
CA VAL A 97 11.23 -12.99 -7.87
C VAL A 97 12.62 -12.44 -7.55
N ALA A 98 12.69 -11.23 -7.05
CA ALA A 98 13.95 -10.55 -6.69
C ALA A 98 14.44 -10.93 -5.27
N ASP A 99 13.54 -11.35 -4.38
CA ASP A 99 13.80 -11.61 -2.96
C ASP A 99 14.49 -10.43 -2.24
N GLY A 100 14.05 -9.20 -2.51
CA GLY A 100 14.58 -7.98 -1.91
C GLY A 100 15.97 -7.58 -2.45
N ASP A 101 16.34 -8.02 -3.64
CA ASP A 101 17.63 -7.68 -4.29
C ASP A 101 17.40 -6.93 -5.61
N PRO A 102 17.57 -5.58 -5.64
CA PRO A 102 17.37 -4.78 -6.84
C PRO A 102 18.24 -5.19 -8.02
N SER A 103 19.45 -5.73 -7.76
CA SER A 103 20.34 -6.22 -8.82
C SER A 103 19.80 -7.50 -9.46
N ARG A 104 19.19 -8.36 -8.65
CA ARG A 104 18.51 -9.56 -9.14
C ARG A 104 17.25 -9.18 -9.92
N GLU A 105 16.49 -8.17 -9.47
CA GLU A 105 15.33 -7.66 -10.20
C GLU A 105 15.76 -7.19 -11.61
N LEU A 106 16.78 -6.36 -11.70
CA LEU A 106 17.32 -5.90 -12.99
C LEU A 106 17.73 -7.06 -13.90
N SER A 107 18.43 -8.07 -13.36
CA SER A 107 18.83 -9.28 -14.11
C SER A 107 17.62 -10.09 -14.58
N ASN A 108 16.63 -10.29 -13.71
CA ASN A 108 15.40 -11.00 -14.03
C ASN A 108 14.64 -10.30 -15.17
N ILE A 109 14.51 -8.98 -15.10
CA ILE A 109 13.83 -8.21 -16.13
C ILE A 109 14.61 -8.25 -17.46
N GLN A 110 15.94 -8.20 -17.41
CA GLN A 110 16.76 -8.38 -18.62
C GLN A 110 16.54 -9.76 -19.25
N ASP A 111 16.37 -10.79 -18.45
CA ASP A 111 16.07 -12.14 -18.95
C ASP A 111 14.66 -12.22 -19.57
N LEU A 112 13.66 -11.50 -19.03
CA LEU A 112 12.34 -11.38 -19.63
C LEU A 112 12.39 -10.66 -20.98
N ILE A 113 13.19 -9.59 -21.08
CA ILE A 113 13.44 -8.86 -22.34
C ILE A 113 14.09 -9.80 -23.39
N ASN A 114 15.09 -10.56 -22.98
CA ASN A 114 15.79 -11.52 -23.86
C ASN A 114 14.87 -12.66 -24.33
N GLN A 115 13.82 -12.97 -23.56
CA GLN A 115 12.80 -13.94 -23.94
C GLN A 115 11.71 -13.34 -24.84
N GLU A 116 11.79 -12.06 -25.18
CA GLU A 116 10.87 -11.34 -26.07
C GLU A 116 9.41 -11.49 -25.59
N VAL A 117 9.16 -11.17 -24.30
CA VAL A 117 7.78 -11.12 -23.76
C VAL A 117 7.01 -9.96 -24.39
N ASP A 118 5.68 -10.08 -24.46
CA ASP A 118 4.83 -9.05 -25.06
C ASP A 118 4.61 -7.85 -24.12
N CYS A 119 4.78 -8.04 -22.81
CA CYS A 119 4.64 -7.01 -21.77
C CYS A 119 5.41 -7.42 -20.52
N ILE A 120 5.89 -6.45 -19.76
CA ILE A 120 6.46 -6.65 -18.42
C ILE A 120 5.56 -5.95 -17.41
N VAL A 121 5.22 -6.65 -16.33
CA VAL A 121 4.51 -6.14 -15.16
C VAL A 121 5.43 -6.32 -13.95
N ALA A 122 5.70 -5.26 -13.20
CA ALA A 122 6.66 -5.31 -12.10
C ALA A 122 6.12 -4.63 -10.84
N TRP A 123 6.29 -5.32 -9.71
CA TRP A 123 6.29 -4.71 -8.40
C TRP A 123 7.74 -4.39 -8.04
N ALA A 124 8.09 -3.12 -8.09
CA ALA A 124 9.47 -2.67 -7.97
C ALA A 124 10.02 -2.87 -6.56
N ASP A 125 11.15 -3.54 -6.43
CA ASP A 125 11.91 -3.64 -5.18
C ASP A 125 12.44 -2.27 -4.73
N ASN A 126 12.83 -1.44 -5.69
CA ASN A 126 13.35 -0.10 -5.41
C ASN A 126 12.95 0.88 -6.53
N GLY A 127 12.22 1.93 -6.14
CA GLY A 127 11.71 2.95 -7.08
C GLY A 127 12.80 3.69 -7.87
N ASP A 128 14.01 3.81 -7.33
CA ASP A 128 15.11 4.50 -8.01
C ASP A 128 15.78 3.61 -9.05
N THR A 129 15.95 2.32 -8.77
CA THR A 129 16.68 1.39 -9.64
C THR A 129 15.82 0.81 -10.75
N ILE A 130 14.51 0.65 -10.55
CA ILE A 130 13.59 0.10 -11.55
C ILE A 130 13.56 0.91 -12.85
N GLY A 131 13.94 2.19 -12.78
CA GLY A 131 14.04 3.06 -13.94
C GLY A 131 15.00 2.54 -15.03
N GLU A 132 16.07 1.83 -14.66
CA GLU A 132 16.98 1.18 -15.60
C GLU A 132 16.27 0.07 -16.37
N SER A 133 15.47 -0.74 -15.68
CA SER A 133 14.67 -1.81 -16.27
C SER A 133 13.58 -1.27 -17.21
N ILE A 134 12.93 -0.19 -16.83
CA ILE A 134 11.91 0.50 -17.67
C ILE A 134 12.55 1.00 -18.97
N ASN A 135 13.73 1.63 -18.87
CA ASN A 135 14.44 2.10 -20.07
C ASN A 135 14.89 0.94 -20.97
N ALA A 136 15.42 -0.15 -20.40
CA ALA A 136 15.84 -1.33 -21.17
C ALA A 136 14.66 -1.98 -21.90
N ALA A 137 13.50 -2.12 -21.26
CA ALA A 137 12.30 -2.64 -21.89
C ALA A 137 11.81 -1.73 -23.02
N LYS A 138 11.80 -0.41 -22.79
CA LYS A 138 11.45 0.60 -23.78
C LYS A 138 12.36 0.56 -25.01
N ASP A 139 13.67 0.41 -24.81
CA ASP A 139 14.64 0.28 -25.90
C ASP A 139 14.43 -1.00 -26.72
N ALA A 140 13.93 -2.06 -26.07
CA ALA A 140 13.51 -3.31 -26.71
C ALA A 140 12.11 -3.25 -27.35
N GLY A 141 11.34 -2.17 -27.13
CA GLY A 141 9.98 -2.01 -27.63
C GLY A 141 8.95 -2.84 -26.87
N ILE A 142 9.26 -3.22 -25.62
CA ILE A 142 8.38 -4.01 -24.75
C ILE A 142 7.68 -3.06 -23.76
N PRO A 143 6.34 -2.99 -23.75
CA PRO A 143 5.58 -2.21 -22.78
C PRO A 143 5.91 -2.62 -21.35
N PHE A 144 6.04 -1.63 -20.46
CA PHE A 144 6.35 -1.82 -19.05
C PHE A 144 5.27 -1.22 -18.17
N VAL A 145 4.73 -2.03 -17.29
CA VAL A 145 3.72 -1.63 -16.29
C VAL A 145 4.30 -1.83 -14.90
N THR A 146 4.22 -0.80 -14.06
CA THR A 146 4.46 -0.98 -12.62
C THR A 146 3.13 -1.08 -11.88
N PHE A 147 3.13 -1.79 -10.76
CA PHE A 147 1.99 -1.80 -9.87
C PHE A 147 2.45 -1.64 -8.42
N ASP A 148 1.57 -1.06 -7.59
CA ASP A 148 1.80 -0.70 -6.18
C ASP A 148 2.98 0.25 -5.98
N HIS A 149 4.22 -0.19 -6.22
CA HIS A 149 5.41 0.65 -6.15
C HIS A 149 5.69 1.35 -7.48
N GLU A 150 5.76 2.69 -7.44
CA GLU A 150 6.05 3.51 -8.62
C GLU A 150 7.56 3.76 -8.77
N SER A 151 8.01 3.93 -10.01
CA SER A 151 9.37 4.42 -10.28
C SER A 151 9.49 5.91 -9.94
N SER A 152 10.54 6.28 -9.21
CA SER A 152 10.79 7.67 -8.81
C SER A 152 11.35 8.56 -9.91
N ASN A 153 11.91 8.00 -10.98
CA ASN A 153 12.73 8.75 -11.94
C ASN A 153 12.42 8.47 -13.41
N VAL A 154 11.81 7.35 -13.75
CA VAL A 154 11.46 6.97 -15.13
C VAL A 154 10.00 6.55 -15.19
N LYS A 155 9.21 7.22 -16.02
CA LYS A 155 7.79 6.89 -16.18
C LYS A 155 7.61 5.60 -16.96
N PRO A 156 6.92 4.58 -16.40
CA PRO A 156 6.49 3.39 -17.14
C PRO A 156 5.39 3.74 -18.16
N ASP A 157 5.02 2.79 -19.03
CA ASP A 157 3.90 2.95 -19.95
C ASP A 157 2.55 3.07 -19.22
N ALA A 158 2.42 2.34 -18.10
CA ALA A 158 1.30 2.48 -17.16
C ALA A 158 1.76 2.16 -15.73
N HIS A 159 1.07 2.76 -14.76
CA HIS A 159 1.18 2.43 -13.35
C HIS A 159 -0.22 2.15 -12.79
N VAL A 160 -0.32 1.10 -11.97
CA VAL A 160 -1.54 0.72 -11.27
C VAL A 160 -1.23 0.67 -9.78
N GLY A 161 -1.74 1.63 -9.04
CA GLY A 161 -1.49 1.73 -7.60
C GLY A 161 -2.49 2.66 -6.92
N GLU A 162 -2.34 2.80 -5.63
CA GLU A 162 -3.10 3.74 -4.83
C GLU A 162 -2.46 5.13 -4.82
N ASP A 163 -3.25 6.13 -4.48
CA ASP A 163 -2.75 7.46 -4.13
C ASP A 163 -2.40 7.49 -2.63
N SER A 164 -1.23 6.95 -2.31
CA SER A 164 -0.72 6.83 -0.94
C SER A 164 -0.60 8.17 -0.22
N TYR A 165 -0.29 9.25 -0.96
CA TYR A 165 -0.28 10.59 -0.38
C TYR A 165 -1.68 11.01 0.06
N ASN A 166 -2.68 10.89 -0.83
CA ASN A 166 -4.06 11.29 -0.52
C ASN A 166 -4.69 10.44 0.58
N GLN A 167 -4.39 9.14 0.63
CA GLN A 167 -4.82 8.25 1.72
C GLN A 167 -4.30 8.75 3.07
N ALA A 168 -3.00 8.98 3.17
CA ALA A 168 -2.37 9.43 4.40
C ALA A 168 -2.79 10.86 4.77
N TYR A 169 -2.90 11.77 3.79
CA TYR A 169 -3.37 13.14 4.01
C TYR A 169 -4.80 13.17 4.57
N THR A 170 -5.69 12.34 4.01
CA THR A 170 -7.07 12.20 4.49
C THR A 170 -7.09 11.65 5.92
N THR A 171 -6.30 10.63 6.19
CA THR A 171 -6.16 10.01 7.52
C THR A 171 -5.63 11.01 8.55
N ALA A 172 -4.57 11.72 8.22
CA ALA A 172 -3.96 12.73 9.09
C ALA A 172 -4.90 13.91 9.35
N THR A 173 -5.63 14.37 8.31
CA THR A 173 -6.65 15.40 8.46
C THR A 173 -7.77 14.94 9.40
N LYS A 174 -8.23 13.69 9.24
CA LYS A 174 -9.26 13.13 10.13
C LYS A 174 -8.76 13.00 11.57
N MET A 175 -7.48 12.66 11.76
CA MET A 175 -6.84 12.66 13.08
C MET A 175 -6.91 14.05 13.72
N THR A 176 -6.60 15.11 12.96
CA THR A 176 -6.70 16.50 13.45
C THR A 176 -8.09 16.83 13.97
N GLU A 177 -9.14 16.42 13.24
CA GLU A 177 -10.53 16.62 13.68
C GLU A 177 -10.81 15.90 15.00
N ILE A 178 -10.41 14.63 15.12
CA ILE A 178 -10.60 13.82 16.32
C ILE A 178 -9.88 14.43 17.53
N LEU A 179 -8.63 14.84 17.37
CA LEU A 179 -7.87 15.49 18.44
C LEU A 179 -8.56 16.78 18.91
N LYS A 180 -9.05 17.57 17.97
CA LYS A 180 -9.79 18.80 18.25
C LYS A 180 -11.12 18.51 18.98
N GLU A 181 -11.89 17.51 18.53
CA GLU A 181 -13.15 17.11 19.18
C GLU A 181 -12.92 16.62 20.61
N LYS A 182 -11.82 15.93 20.85
CA LYS A 182 -11.41 15.44 22.17
C LYS A 182 -10.78 16.53 23.05
N GLY A 183 -10.49 17.70 22.50
CA GLY A 183 -9.80 18.78 23.19
C GLY A 183 -8.35 18.45 23.55
N GLU A 184 -7.74 17.54 22.82
CA GLU A 184 -6.34 17.16 23.02
C GLU A 184 -5.41 18.28 22.57
N THR A 185 -4.47 18.62 23.42
CA THR A 185 -3.40 19.59 23.18
C THR A 185 -2.08 18.98 23.64
N ASP A 186 -0.95 19.47 23.16
CA ASP A 186 0.36 18.93 23.51
C ASP A 186 0.49 17.44 23.06
N VAL A 187 0.14 17.21 21.79
CA VAL A 187 0.15 15.87 21.19
C VAL A 187 1.51 15.59 20.58
N LYS A 188 2.15 14.51 21.02
CA LYS A 188 3.43 14.03 20.52
C LYS A 188 3.26 12.70 19.81
N ALA A 189 3.75 12.63 18.59
CA ALA A 189 3.57 11.48 17.70
C ALA A 189 4.86 10.71 17.47
N ILE A 190 4.75 9.37 17.38
CA ILE A 190 5.72 8.49 16.72
C ILE A 190 5.13 8.05 15.39
N VAL A 191 5.94 8.05 14.34
CA VAL A 191 5.60 7.51 13.03
C VAL A 191 6.34 6.21 12.81
N LEU A 192 5.59 5.13 12.54
CA LEU A 192 6.14 3.85 12.12
C LEU A 192 6.09 3.81 10.59
N GLN A 193 7.24 4.03 9.99
CA GLN A 193 7.40 4.20 8.55
C GLN A 193 7.85 2.89 7.90
N GLY A 194 7.42 2.65 6.67
CA GLY A 194 7.87 1.53 5.86
C GLY A 194 9.33 1.66 5.42
N THR A 195 9.67 1.01 4.31
CA THR A 195 11.01 1.08 3.72
C THR A 195 11.26 2.47 3.14
N LEU A 196 12.43 3.06 3.43
CA LEU A 196 12.74 4.46 3.06
C LEU A 196 12.90 4.70 1.54
N THR A 197 13.00 3.64 0.75
CA THR A 197 13.08 3.67 -0.71
C THR A 197 11.76 3.31 -1.39
N ASP A 198 10.74 2.99 -0.61
CA ASP A 198 9.40 2.70 -1.09
C ASP A 198 8.62 3.99 -1.35
N SER A 199 8.10 4.14 -2.58
CA SER A 199 7.33 5.31 -2.99
C SER A 199 6.09 5.54 -2.14
N ASN A 200 5.42 4.48 -1.70
CA ASN A 200 4.22 4.54 -0.86
C ASN A 200 4.55 5.04 0.55
N ALA A 201 5.61 4.51 1.19
CA ALA A 201 6.07 4.98 2.49
C ALA A 201 6.49 6.45 2.44
N ILE A 202 7.25 6.84 1.41
CA ILE A 202 7.66 8.24 1.21
C ILE A 202 6.43 9.15 1.05
N ALA A 203 5.46 8.77 0.24
CA ALA A 203 4.25 9.55 0.00
C ALA A 203 3.41 9.70 1.27
N ARG A 204 3.21 8.62 2.03
CA ARG A 204 2.48 8.64 3.31
C ARG A 204 3.17 9.51 4.36
N GLY A 205 4.50 9.39 4.49
CA GLY A 205 5.29 10.22 5.40
C GLY A 205 5.25 11.70 5.05
N ASN A 206 5.32 12.04 3.75
CA ASN A 206 5.20 13.42 3.29
C ASN A 206 3.82 14.00 3.62
N ALA A 207 2.75 13.27 3.37
CA ALA A 207 1.40 13.69 3.68
C ALA A 207 1.18 13.94 5.19
N TRP A 208 1.69 13.02 6.03
CA TRP A 208 1.68 13.20 7.48
C TRP A 208 2.37 14.49 7.91
N SER A 209 3.58 14.72 7.38
CA SER A 209 4.38 15.92 7.67
C SER A 209 3.71 17.21 7.19
N ASP A 210 3.03 17.17 6.04
CA ASP A 210 2.35 18.34 5.51
C ASP A 210 1.13 18.72 6.36
N VAL A 211 0.31 17.76 6.79
CA VAL A 211 -0.81 18.03 7.71
C VAL A 211 -0.32 18.52 9.07
N GLU A 212 0.78 17.95 9.60
CA GLU A 212 1.42 18.44 10.83
C GLU A 212 1.81 19.92 10.71
N LYS A 213 2.50 20.29 9.61
CA LYS A 213 2.90 21.69 9.35
C LYS A 213 1.71 22.62 9.17
N GLU A 214 0.67 22.18 8.47
CA GLU A 214 -0.51 22.99 8.18
C GLU A 214 -1.36 23.24 9.42
N THR A 215 -1.44 22.28 10.33
CA THR A 215 -2.41 22.31 11.43
C THR A 215 -1.77 22.55 12.79
N GLY A 216 -0.52 22.13 12.99
CA GLY A 216 0.14 22.14 14.29
C GLY A 216 -0.58 21.26 15.33
N ALA A 217 -1.36 20.28 14.89
CA ALA A 217 -2.18 19.45 15.76
C ALA A 217 -1.36 18.48 16.62
N TRP A 218 -0.16 18.14 16.19
CA TRP A 218 0.81 17.32 16.92
C TRP A 218 2.24 17.74 16.60
N GLU A 219 3.19 17.17 17.34
CA GLU A 219 4.63 17.23 17.08
C GLU A 219 5.12 15.81 16.85
N THR A 220 5.64 15.49 15.66
CA THR A 220 6.28 14.20 15.40
C THR A 220 7.68 14.21 16.03
N VAL A 221 7.85 13.44 17.12
CA VAL A 221 9.09 13.41 17.90
C VAL A 221 10.06 12.32 17.44
N GLU A 222 9.54 11.28 16.76
CA GLU A 222 10.39 10.19 16.26
C GLU A 222 9.77 9.52 15.02
N TRP A 223 10.66 9.23 14.04
CA TRP A 223 10.38 8.42 12.87
C TRP A 223 11.12 7.10 13.00
N VAL A 224 10.40 5.99 12.88
CA VAL A 224 10.93 4.64 13.05
C VAL A 224 10.83 3.90 11.72
N PRO A 225 11.93 3.79 10.95
CA PRO A 225 11.96 2.94 9.75
C PRO A 225 11.81 1.47 10.15
N THR A 226 10.89 0.78 9.52
CA THR A 226 10.56 -0.61 9.86
C THR A 226 10.88 -1.59 8.75
N ASP A 227 11.22 -1.10 7.56
CA ASP A 227 11.45 -1.89 6.35
C ASP A 227 10.33 -2.90 6.08
N TRP A 228 9.10 -2.57 6.50
CA TRP A 228 7.92 -3.44 6.46
C TRP A 228 8.07 -4.76 7.22
N GLU A 229 9.02 -4.87 8.15
CA GLU A 229 9.25 -6.08 8.94
C GLU A 229 8.48 -6.03 10.27
N ALA A 230 7.62 -7.03 10.53
CA ALA A 230 6.80 -7.11 11.74
C ALA A 230 7.59 -6.95 13.05
N GLU A 231 8.79 -7.55 13.14
CA GLU A 231 9.67 -7.44 14.30
C GLU A 231 10.24 -6.03 14.47
N LYS A 232 10.49 -5.30 13.38
CA LYS A 232 10.96 -3.91 13.43
C LYS A 232 9.84 -2.97 13.85
N PHE A 233 8.60 -3.21 13.42
CA PHE A 233 7.45 -2.46 13.95
C PHE A 233 7.35 -2.62 15.46
N LYS A 234 7.42 -3.85 15.97
CA LYS A 234 7.31 -4.13 17.40
C LYS A 234 8.49 -3.54 18.20
N SER A 235 9.71 -3.95 17.88
CA SER A 235 10.91 -3.54 18.61
C SER A 235 11.21 -2.04 18.47
N GLY A 236 11.00 -1.49 17.27
CA GLY A 236 11.17 -0.08 17.00
C GLY A 236 10.20 0.78 17.80
N LEU A 237 8.91 0.41 17.83
CA LEU A 237 7.94 1.12 18.66
C LEU A 237 8.26 1.03 20.14
N ALA A 238 8.62 -0.15 20.67
CA ALA A 238 8.96 -0.31 22.07
C ALA A 238 10.16 0.58 22.46
N ASN A 239 11.19 0.63 21.62
CA ASN A 239 12.35 1.49 21.83
C ASN A 239 12.00 2.98 21.79
N ALA A 240 11.20 3.39 20.79
CA ALA A 240 10.77 4.77 20.63
C ALA A 240 9.90 5.25 21.80
N LEU A 241 9.00 4.39 22.31
CA LEU A 241 8.19 4.68 23.49
C LEU A 241 9.02 4.80 24.77
N ALA A 242 10.08 3.99 24.90
CA ALA A 242 11.01 4.09 26.02
C ALA A 242 11.83 5.39 25.99
N ALA A 243 12.22 5.84 24.80
CA ALA A 243 12.95 7.09 24.59
C ALA A 243 12.03 8.33 24.76
N ASN A 244 10.76 8.21 24.40
CA ASN A 244 9.78 9.29 24.39
C ASN A 244 8.55 8.97 25.26
N PRO A 245 8.68 9.01 26.61
CA PRO A 245 7.61 8.58 27.52
C PRO A 245 6.35 9.46 27.45
N ASP A 246 6.45 10.65 26.90
CA ASP A 246 5.35 11.62 26.78
C ASP A 246 4.54 11.48 25.48
N VAL A 247 4.92 10.57 24.60
CA VAL A 247 4.17 10.28 23.35
C VAL A 247 2.77 9.81 23.66
N ASN A 248 1.80 10.35 22.94
CA ASN A 248 0.38 10.03 23.10
C ASN A 248 -0.35 9.81 21.76
N LEU A 249 0.39 9.80 20.65
CA LEU A 249 -0.12 9.48 19.31
C LEU A 249 0.88 8.57 18.59
N ILE A 250 0.37 7.56 17.88
CA ILE A 250 1.16 6.70 17.01
C ILE A 250 0.49 6.69 15.65
N TYR A 251 1.24 7.01 14.61
CA TYR A 251 0.86 6.81 13.23
C TYR A 251 1.62 5.59 12.69
N CYS A 252 0.88 4.63 12.14
CA CYS A 252 1.44 3.46 11.47
C CYS A 252 1.03 3.51 10.00
N GLU A 253 2.02 3.47 9.10
CA GLU A 253 1.79 3.61 7.67
C GLU A 253 1.08 2.41 7.02
N SER A 254 0.96 1.28 7.73
CA SER A 254 0.24 0.11 7.23
C SER A 254 -0.48 -0.66 8.33
N ASP A 255 -1.64 -1.19 7.99
CA ASP A 255 -2.52 -1.94 8.89
C ASP A 255 -2.04 -3.38 9.15
N PHE A 256 -1.27 -3.99 8.24
CA PHE A 256 -0.74 -5.33 8.46
C PHE A 256 0.14 -5.44 9.71
N ALA A 257 0.72 -4.32 10.15
CA ALA A 257 1.59 -4.26 11.31
C ALA A 257 0.84 -4.13 12.65
N PHE A 258 -0.49 -4.05 12.65
CA PHE A 258 -1.27 -3.79 13.87
C PHE A 258 -1.02 -4.77 15.00
N ASN A 259 -0.90 -6.06 14.70
CA ASN A 259 -0.58 -7.05 15.73
C ASN A 259 0.77 -6.77 16.40
N SER A 260 1.76 -6.29 15.64
CA SER A 260 3.09 -5.93 16.14
C SER A 260 3.05 -4.66 17.00
N VAL A 261 2.25 -3.68 16.57
CA VAL A 261 2.04 -2.42 17.31
C VAL A 261 1.31 -2.71 18.63
N GLU A 262 0.24 -3.50 18.61
CA GLU A 262 -0.50 -3.91 19.78
C GLU A 262 0.39 -4.66 20.78
N ALA A 263 1.18 -5.64 20.32
CA ALA A 263 2.11 -6.37 21.15
C ALA A 263 3.19 -5.45 21.80
N ALA A 264 3.68 -4.44 21.08
CA ALA A 264 4.61 -3.46 21.64
C ALA A 264 3.96 -2.60 22.72
N LEU A 265 2.72 -2.17 22.51
CA LEU A 265 1.98 -1.38 23.50
C LEU A 265 1.66 -2.18 24.76
N GLU A 266 1.31 -3.49 24.63
CA GLU A 266 1.12 -4.39 25.75
C GLU A 266 2.40 -4.53 26.59
N GLU A 267 3.53 -4.79 25.93
CA GLU A 267 4.84 -4.93 26.61
C GLU A 267 5.29 -3.66 27.35
N CYS A 268 4.84 -2.49 26.87
CA CYS A 268 5.15 -1.19 27.48
C CYS A 268 4.09 -0.72 28.48
N ASP A 269 3.07 -1.54 28.81
CA ASP A 269 1.91 -1.15 29.63
C ASP A 269 1.19 0.12 29.09
N ARG A 270 1.12 0.23 27.76
CA ARG A 270 0.56 1.39 27.04
C ARG A 270 -0.68 1.05 26.21
N LEU A 271 -1.09 -0.21 26.16
CA LEU A 271 -2.33 -0.63 25.50
C LEU A 271 -3.52 -0.43 26.45
N TYR A 272 -4.48 0.36 26.01
CA TYR A 272 -5.71 0.62 26.74
C TYR A 272 -6.91 0.14 25.91
N PRO A 273 -7.93 -0.49 26.54
CA PRO A 273 -9.16 -0.87 25.84
C PRO A 273 -9.83 0.33 25.20
N ILE A 274 -10.48 0.10 24.06
CA ILE A 274 -11.28 1.14 23.39
C ILE A 274 -12.48 1.48 24.27
N GLY A 275 -12.57 2.74 24.70
CA GLY A 275 -13.71 3.25 25.47
C GLY A 275 -13.48 3.45 26.96
N ASP A 276 -12.26 3.30 27.46
CA ASP A 276 -11.87 3.64 28.84
C ASP A 276 -11.43 5.10 28.98
#